data_0a02d194ae310e7aea3580e7a710f606
#
_entry.id   0a02d194ae310e7aea3580e7a710f606
#
_cell.length_a   1.000
_cell.length_b   1.000
_cell.length_c   1.000
_cell.angle_alpha   90.00
_cell.angle_beta   90.00
_cell.angle_gamma   90.00
#
_symmetry.space_group_name_H-M   'P 1'
#
loop_
_entity.id
_entity.type
_entity.pdbx_description
1 polymer ?
#
loop_
_entity_poly.entity_id
_entity_poly.type
_entity_poly.pdbx_seq_one_letter_code
_entity_poly.pdbx_strand_id
1 'polypeptide(L)'
;MKSKDFDLDFARRERYTYTKIISSQGKVPGKSFGGSNTMSVALNTKHLSGFINEEEYAAIYPQVEAAHKQLEAKNGPGSDFLGWMYLPRDYDKEEFARIKAAAKKIREDSDVLVVAGIGGSYLGARAVVEAVKGQFHNELEGGPKIYFCGNSISPTYLNNIISLC
;
A
#
# COMPACT_ATOMS: atom_id res chain seq x y z
N MET A 1 -16.68 -13.11 -19.57
CA MET A 1 -16.04 -11.79 -19.56
C MET A 1 -14.58 -12.02 -19.20
N LYS A 2 -13.61 -11.72 -20.09
CA LYS A 2 -12.20 -12.11 -19.93
C LYS A 2 -11.60 -11.40 -18.71
N SER A 3 -10.97 -12.17 -17.82
CA SER A 3 -10.09 -11.69 -16.74
C SER A 3 -9.10 -10.69 -17.34
N LYS A 4 -9.13 -9.45 -16.86
CA LYS A 4 -8.04 -8.50 -17.12
C LYS A 4 -6.87 -8.98 -16.28
N ASP A 5 -5.87 -9.55 -16.93
CA ASP A 5 -4.59 -9.80 -16.32
C ASP A 5 -4.11 -8.49 -15.67
N PHE A 6 -3.82 -8.56 -14.39
CA PHE A 6 -3.23 -7.46 -13.65
C PHE A 6 -1.85 -7.22 -14.26
N ASP A 7 -1.74 -6.13 -15.03
CA ASP A 7 -0.53 -5.79 -15.76
C ASP A 7 0.58 -5.40 -14.78
N LEU A 8 1.48 -6.34 -14.53
CA LEU A 8 2.70 -6.13 -13.75
C LEU A 8 3.68 -5.13 -14.40
N ASP A 9 3.42 -4.69 -15.63
CA ASP A 9 4.19 -3.64 -16.29
C ASP A 9 3.94 -2.24 -15.67
N PHE A 10 2.89 -2.10 -14.88
CA PHE A 10 2.63 -0.90 -14.08
C PHE A 10 3.78 -0.60 -13.09
N ALA A 11 4.34 -1.63 -12.46
CA ALA A 11 5.46 -1.48 -11.53
C ALA A 11 6.81 -1.18 -12.23
N ARG A 12 6.93 -1.43 -13.55
CA ARG A 12 8.16 -1.18 -14.32
C ARG A 12 8.31 0.25 -14.83
N ARG A 13 7.22 1.01 -14.95
CA ARG A 13 7.25 2.35 -15.56
C ARG A 13 7.43 3.50 -14.59
N GLU A 14 7.24 3.30 -13.32
CA GLU A 14 7.35 4.38 -12.34
C GLU A 14 8.59 4.21 -11.47
N ARG A 15 9.66 4.90 -11.84
CA ARG A 15 10.68 5.28 -10.87
C ARG A 15 10.00 6.25 -9.90
N TYR A 16 9.46 5.74 -8.82
CA TYR A 16 9.10 6.57 -7.68
C TYR A 16 10.37 7.21 -7.12
N THR A 17 10.73 8.34 -7.67
CA THR A 17 11.74 9.19 -7.07
C THR A 17 11.05 9.97 -5.95
N TYR A 18 11.06 9.43 -4.73
CA TYR A 18 10.76 10.19 -3.51
C TYR A 18 11.57 11.49 -3.44
N THR A 19 12.69 11.54 -4.10
CA THR A 19 13.60 12.71 -4.23
C THR A 19 12.94 13.95 -4.82
N LYS A 20 11.80 13.83 -5.49
CA LYS A 20 11.16 15.00 -6.15
C LYS A 20 10.19 15.77 -5.26
N ILE A 21 9.80 15.20 -4.12
CA ILE A 21 8.89 15.86 -3.17
C ILE A 21 9.68 16.81 -2.25
N ILE A 22 10.95 16.53 -1.99
CA ILE A 22 11.78 17.29 -1.05
C ILE A 22 12.62 18.40 -1.74
N SER A 23 12.81 18.39 -3.06
CA SER A 23 13.73 19.30 -3.76
C SER A 23 13.11 20.59 -4.33
N SER A 24 11.87 20.90 -4.05
CA SER A 24 11.30 22.18 -4.50
C SER A 24 11.31 23.21 -3.38
N GLN A 25 12.35 24.04 -3.37
CA GLN A 25 12.28 25.34 -2.72
C GLN A 25 10.97 26.05 -3.08
N GLY A 26 10.08 26.25 -2.12
CA GLY A 26 9.15 27.34 -1.95
C GLY A 26 8.20 27.75 -3.10
N LYS A 27 8.07 26.97 -4.17
CA LYS A 27 7.03 27.12 -5.19
C LYS A 27 6.74 25.77 -5.80
N VAL A 28 5.58 25.19 -5.51
CA VAL A 28 5.01 24.12 -6.32
C VAL A 28 4.43 24.77 -7.59
N PRO A 29 5.17 24.82 -8.70
CA PRO A 29 4.57 25.23 -9.95
C PRO A 29 3.74 24.03 -10.41
N GLY A 30 2.43 24.24 -10.55
CA GLY A 30 1.58 23.34 -11.31
C GLY A 30 2.09 23.27 -12.75
N LYS A 31 3.07 22.42 -13.04
CA LYS A 31 3.41 22.04 -14.41
C LYS A 31 2.57 20.83 -14.75
N SER A 32 1.57 21.06 -15.60
CA SER A 32 0.93 20.01 -16.36
C SER A 32 1.99 19.31 -17.21
N PHE A 33 2.34 18.09 -16.86
CA PHE A 33 3.06 17.21 -17.77
C PHE A 33 2.05 16.60 -18.72
N GLY A 34 2.18 16.93 -20.00
CA GLY A 34 1.36 16.39 -21.06
C GLY A 34 1.48 14.87 -21.18
N GLY A 35 0.35 14.21 -21.30
CA GLY A 35 0.21 12.96 -22.05
C GLY A 35 0.73 11.69 -21.41
N SER A 36 0.29 11.34 -20.19
CA SER A 36 -0.02 9.96 -19.78
C SER A 36 -0.89 10.05 -18.51
N ASN A 37 -1.85 9.17 -18.37
CA ASN A 37 -2.71 9.09 -17.18
C ASN A 37 -1.91 8.57 -15.96
N THR A 38 -0.92 9.33 -15.53
CA THR A 38 -0.22 9.07 -14.26
C THR A 38 -1.05 9.68 -13.15
N MET A 39 -1.57 8.83 -12.26
CA MET A 39 -2.14 9.30 -11.01
C MET A 39 -1.04 9.98 -10.22
N SER A 40 -1.17 11.30 -10.02
CA SER A 40 -0.23 12.08 -9.21
C SER A 40 -0.81 12.24 -7.80
N VAL A 41 -0.01 11.93 -6.78
CA VAL A 41 -0.32 12.25 -5.39
C VAL A 41 0.37 13.57 -5.06
N ALA A 42 -0.37 14.54 -4.53
CA ALA A 42 0.17 15.83 -4.13
C ALA A 42 -0.19 16.14 -2.68
N LEU A 43 0.76 16.70 -1.94
CA LEU A 43 0.52 17.21 -0.60
C LEU A 43 -0.02 18.65 -0.70
N ASN A 44 -1.22 18.91 -0.17
CA ASN A 44 -1.79 20.24 -0.09
C ASN A 44 -1.55 20.84 1.29
N THR A 45 -0.65 21.80 1.38
CA THR A 45 -0.26 22.48 2.62
C THR A 45 -0.98 23.81 2.85
N LYS A 46 -1.98 24.17 2.03
CA LYS A 46 -2.67 25.47 2.07
C LYS A 46 -3.16 25.87 3.46
N HIS A 47 -3.62 24.91 4.24
CA HIS A 47 -4.17 25.18 5.57
C HIS A 47 -3.14 25.15 6.70
N LEU A 48 -1.86 24.93 6.40
CA LEU A 48 -0.78 24.93 7.37
C LEU A 48 -0.18 26.34 7.60
N SER A 49 -0.40 27.28 6.69
CA SER A 49 0.21 28.60 6.72
C SER A 49 -0.13 29.46 7.96
N GLY A 50 -1.18 29.13 8.71
CA GLY A 50 -1.51 29.74 9.98
C GLY A 50 -0.81 29.11 11.21
N PHE A 51 -0.14 27.98 11.02
CA PHE A 51 0.48 27.19 12.10
C PHE A 51 1.99 27.06 11.95
N ILE A 52 2.48 27.03 10.72
CA ILE A 52 3.89 26.84 10.39
C ILE A 52 4.29 27.89 9.36
N ASN A 53 5.34 28.65 9.67
CA ASN A 53 5.89 29.66 8.78
C ASN A 53 7.10 29.15 7.97
N GLU A 54 7.54 29.92 6.99
CA GLU A 54 8.66 29.53 6.11
C GLU A 54 10.00 29.41 6.87
N GLU A 55 10.19 30.16 7.95
CA GLU A 55 11.40 30.09 8.76
C GLU A 55 11.48 28.78 9.55
N GLU A 56 10.36 28.30 10.07
CA GLU A 56 10.26 27.00 10.74
C GLU A 56 10.51 25.85 9.76
N TYR A 57 9.98 25.91 8.53
CA TYR A 57 10.31 24.95 7.48
C TYR A 57 11.81 24.97 7.15
N ALA A 58 12.40 26.16 6.97
CA ALA A 58 13.82 26.28 6.66
C ALA A 58 14.70 25.75 7.78
N ALA A 59 14.30 25.90 9.04
CA ALA A 59 15.04 25.43 10.20
C ALA A 59 15.05 23.90 10.33
N ILE A 60 13.92 23.23 10.02
CA ILE A 60 13.81 21.76 10.13
C ILE A 60 14.34 21.02 8.89
N TYR A 61 14.34 21.66 7.72
CA TYR A 61 14.64 21.02 6.46
C TYR A 61 16.01 20.30 6.41
N PRO A 62 17.11 20.86 6.95
CA PRO A 62 18.40 20.16 6.98
C PRO A 62 18.38 18.85 7.77
N GLN A 63 17.57 18.79 8.84
CA GLN A 63 17.41 17.58 9.66
C GLN A 63 16.64 16.51 8.88
N VAL A 64 15.56 16.91 8.18
CA VAL A 64 14.79 16.02 7.31
C VAL A 64 15.66 15.46 6.18
N GLU A 65 16.48 16.30 5.55
CA GLU A 65 17.40 15.88 4.49
C GLU A 65 18.45 14.87 5.01
N ALA A 66 19.01 15.13 6.18
CA ALA A 66 19.98 14.23 6.82
C ALA A 66 19.35 12.87 7.16
N ALA A 67 18.15 12.88 7.74
CA ALA A 67 17.40 11.67 8.05
C ALA A 67 17.04 10.87 6.79
N HIS A 68 16.65 11.55 5.72
CA HIS A 68 16.35 10.91 4.43
C HIS A 68 17.59 10.24 3.84
N LYS A 69 18.74 10.93 3.82
CA LYS A 69 20.02 10.34 3.37
C LYS A 69 20.43 9.11 4.19
N GLN A 70 20.20 9.16 5.51
CA GLN A 70 20.48 8.04 6.41
C GLN A 70 19.56 6.85 6.13
N LEU A 71 18.27 7.11 5.86
CA LEU A 71 17.30 6.09 5.47
C LEU A 71 17.69 5.41 4.15
N GLU A 72 18.04 6.19 3.12
CA GLU A 72 18.47 5.66 1.82
C GLU A 72 19.76 4.86 1.91
N ALA A 73 20.73 5.33 2.72
CA ALA A 73 22.00 4.65 2.96
C ALA A 73 21.85 3.38 3.83
N LYS A 74 20.70 3.19 4.48
CA LYS A 74 20.41 2.05 5.38
C LYS A 74 21.45 1.89 6.47
N ASN A 75 21.95 2.97 7.04
CA ASN A 75 23.04 2.98 8.04
C ASN A 75 22.64 3.59 9.38
N GLY A 76 21.36 3.90 9.57
CA GLY A 76 20.81 4.42 10.82
C GLY A 76 20.30 3.32 11.75
N PRO A 77 19.89 3.69 12.97
CA PRO A 77 19.18 2.80 13.87
C PRO A 77 17.94 2.18 13.20
N GLY A 78 17.76 0.86 13.31
CA GLY A 78 16.66 0.14 12.68
C GLY A 78 16.85 -0.18 11.19
N SER A 79 18.07 -0.04 10.67
CA SER A 79 18.39 -0.38 9.27
C SER A 79 18.06 -1.82 8.88
N ASP A 80 18.09 -2.75 9.84
CA ASP A 80 17.71 -4.16 9.64
C ASP A 80 16.22 -4.34 9.26
N PHE A 81 15.39 -3.33 9.52
CA PHE A 81 13.95 -3.37 9.25
C PHE A 81 13.55 -2.62 7.96
N LEU A 82 14.48 -2.31 7.08
CA LEU A 82 14.25 -1.53 5.84
C LEU A 82 14.05 -2.39 4.59
N GLY A 83 13.74 -3.68 4.73
CA GLY A 83 13.47 -4.57 3.59
C GLY A 83 12.31 -4.11 2.70
N TRP A 84 11.35 -3.39 3.28
CA TRP A 84 10.17 -2.88 2.58
C TRP A 84 10.46 -1.77 1.56
N MET A 85 11.56 -1.00 1.71
CA MET A 85 11.84 0.18 0.88
C MET A 85 11.88 -0.11 -0.62
N TYR A 86 12.46 -1.24 -0.99
CA TYR A 86 12.63 -1.62 -2.39
C TYR A 86 11.93 -2.94 -2.73
N LEU A 87 11.09 -3.43 -1.82
CA LEU A 87 10.37 -4.70 -2.00
C LEU A 87 9.60 -4.80 -3.33
N PRO A 88 8.93 -3.76 -3.83
CA PRO A 88 8.24 -3.84 -5.12
C PRO A 88 9.16 -4.12 -6.31
N ARG A 89 10.44 -3.79 -6.19
CA ARG A 89 11.47 -4.04 -7.22
C ARG A 89 12.25 -5.32 -6.93
N ASP A 90 12.64 -5.51 -5.67
CA ASP A 90 13.64 -6.48 -5.25
C ASP A 90 13.01 -7.68 -4.50
N TYR A 91 11.72 -7.94 -4.75
CA TYR A 91 11.01 -9.08 -4.13
C TYR A 91 11.54 -10.43 -4.62
N ASP A 92 11.47 -11.44 -3.78
CA ASP A 92 11.79 -12.83 -4.13
C ASP A 92 10.76 -13.38 -5.13
N LYS A 93 11.23 -13.67 -6.33
CA LYS A 93 10.38 -14.14 -7.43
C LYS A 93 9.92 -15.59 -7.23
N GLU A 94 10.71 -16.41 -6.56
CA GLU A 94 10.35 -17.81 -6.25
C GLU A 94 9.29 -17.85 -5.16
N GLU A 95 9.46 -17.04 -4.11
CA GLU A 95 8.44 -16.88 -3.09
C GLU A 95 7.13 -16.37 -3.69
N PHE A 96 7.20 -15.35 -4.54
CA PHE A 96 6.02 -14.81 -5.20
C PHE A 96 5.32 -15.84 -6.11
N ALA A 97 6.08 -16.72 -6.78
CA ALA A 97 5.51 -17.81 -7.54
C ALA A 97 4.78 -18.81 -6.64
N ARG A 98 5.34 -19.14 -5.46
CA ARG A 98 4.67 -19.98 -4.45
C ARG A 98 3.39 -19.34 -3.91
N ILE A 99 3.40 -18.02 -3.64
CA ILE A 99 2.21 -17.26 -3.22
C ILE A 99 1.12 -17.37 -4.29
N LYS A 100 1.45 -17.17 -5.56
CA LYS A 100 0.49 -17.32 -6.67
C LYS A 100 -0.08 -18.71 -6.79
N ALA A 101 0.75 -19.73 -6.62
CA ALA A 101 0.30 -21.12 -6.64
C ALA A 101 -0.66 -21.44 -5.48
N ALA A 102 -0.33 -20.98 -4.27
CA ALA A 102 -1.22 -21.11 -3.11
C ALA A 102 -2.55 -20.39 -3.31
N ALA A 103 -2.52 -19.17 -3.82
CA ALA A 103 -3.72 -18.38 -4.12
C ALA A 103 -4.59 -19.06 -5.19
N LYS A 104 -3.97 -19.68 -6.21
CA LYS A 104 -4.69 -20.46 -7.21
C LYS A 104 -5.39 -21.66 -6.58
N LYS A 105 -4.66 -22.45 -5.77
CA LYS A 105 -5.20 -23.61 -5.06
C LYS A 105 -6.41 -23.22 -4.19
N ILE A 106 -6.30 -22.15 -3.40
CA ILE A 106 -7.41 -21.66 -2.55
C ILE A 106 -8.63 -21.33 -3.41
N ARG A 107 -8.45 -20.68 -4.56
CA ARG A 107 -9.56 -20.35 -5.46
C ARG A 107 -10.24 -21.58 -6.07
N GLU A 108 -9.51 -22.66 -6.24
CA GLU A 108 -10.03 -23.91 -6.83
C GLU A 108 -10.71 -24.81 -5.78
N ASP A 109 -10.22 -24.76 -4.54
CA ASP A 109 -10.60 -25.73 -3.49
C ASP A 109 -11.59 -25.15 -2.46
N SER A 110 -11.86 -23.82 -2.48
CA SER A 110 -12.57 -23.16 -1.38
C SER A 110 -13.66 -22.23 -1.87
N ASP A 111 -14.80 -22.25 -1.20
CA ASP A 111 -15.90 -21.29 -1.40
C ASP A 111 -15.73 -20.05 -0.51
N VAL A 112 -15.03 -20.19 0.60
CA VAL A 112 -14.81 -19.14 1.59
C VAL A 112 -13.36 -19.15 2.07
N LEU A 113 -12.77 -17.96 2.18
CA LEU A 113 -11.48 -17.72 2.83
C LEU A 113 -11.69 -16.84 4.07
N VAL A 114 -11.44 -17.38 5.25
CA VAL A 114 -11.49 -16.61 6.50
C VAL A 114 -10.08 -16.19 6.89
N VAL A 115 -9.86 -14.89 7.05
CA VAL A 115 -8.59 -14.32 7.52
C VAL A 115 -8.76 -13.92 8.98
N ALA A 116 -8.19 -14.73 9.88
CA ALA A 116 -8.18 -14.47 11.31
C ALA A 116 -6.94 -13.65 11.68
N GLY A 117 -7.13 -12.42 12.14
CA GLY A 117 -6.02 -11.54 12.51
C GLY A 117 -6.49 -10.24 13.14
N ILE A 118 -5.54 -9.52 13.73
CA ILE A 118 -5.76 -8.21 14.34
C ILE A 118 -4.64 -7.26 13.92
N GLY A 119 -4.96 -5.98 13.75
CA GLY A 119 -3.99 -4.93 13.39
C GLY A 119 -3.25 -5.26 12.09
N GLY A 120 -1.92 -5.19 12.12
CA GLY A 120 -1.07 -5.44 10.95
C GLY A 120 -1.19 -6.83 10.34
N SER A 121 -1.70 -7.81 11.05
CA SER A 121 -1.87 -9.17 10.55
C SER A 121 -3.00 -9.32 9.52
N TYR A 122 -3.93 -8.35 9.43
CA TYR A 122 -5.00 -8.41 8.42
C TYR A 122 -5.26 -7.10 7.68
N LEU A 123 -4.96 -5.94 8.28
CA LEU A 123 -5.30 -4.63 7.70
C LEU A 123 -4.65 -4.40 6.33
N GLY A 124 -3.40 -4.83 6.15
CA GLY A 124 -2.70 -4.69 4.88
C GLY A 124 -3.38 -5.48 3.76
N ALA A 125 -3.70 -6.74 4.02
CA ALA A 125 -4.41 -7.59 3.06
C ALA A 125 -5.82 -7.05 2.75
N ARG A 126 -6.55 -6.63 3.78
CA ARG A 126 -7.88 -6.04 3.63
C ARG A 126 -7.85 -4.76 2.81
N ALA A 127 -6.92 -3.85 3.10
CA ALA A 127 -6.76 -2.60 2.36
C ALA A 127 -6.53 -2.85 0.86
N VAL A 128 -5.67 -3.82 0.51
CA VAL A 128 -5.40 -4.17 -0.89
C VAL A 128 -6.62 -4.80 -1.55
N VAL A 129 -7.31 -5.73 -0.88
CA VAL A 129 -8.52 -6.35 -1.41
C VAL A 129 -9.59 -5.29 -1.70
N GLU A 130 -9.87 -4.41 -0.72
CA GLU A 130 -10.90 -3.37 -0.87
C GLU A 130 -10.51 -2.29 -1.91
N ALA A 131 -9.22 -1.96 -2.02
CA ALA A 131 -8.74 -1.00 -3.02
C ALA A 131 -8.81 -1.54 -4.46
N VAL A 132 -8.53 -2.84 -4.65
CA VAL A 132 -8.45 -3.45 -5.99
C VAL A 132 -9.81 -3.99 -6.44
N LYS A 133 -10.57 -4.58 -5.52
CA LYS A 133 -11.83 -5.29 -5.82
C LYS A 133 -13.07 -4.56 -5.36
N GLY A 134 -12.93 -3.58 -4.47
CA GLY A 134 -14.04 -2.86 -3.86
C GLY A 134 -14.61 -3.57 -2.62
N GLN A 135 -15.44 -2.84 -1.88
CA GLN A 135 -16.03 -3.32 -0.62
C GLN A 135 -17.06 -4.45 -0.82
N PHE A 136 -17.68 -4.52 -1.99
CA PHE A 136 -18.73 -5.49 -2.33
C PHE A 136 -18.21 -6.65 -3.19
N HIS A 137 -16.92 -6.93 -3.13
CA HIS A 137 -16.29 -7.98 -3.96
C HIS A 137 -16.90 -9.37 -3.73
N ASN A 138 -17.36 -9.68 -2.52
CA ASN A 138 -18.00 -10.95 -2.20
C ASN A 138 -19.34 -11.18 -2.94
N GLU A 139 -20.00 -10.09 -3.33
CA GLU A 139 -21.29 -10.12 -4.02
C GLU A 139 -21.17 -9.96 -5.54
N LEU A 140 -20.12 -9.26 -5.99
CA LEU A 140 -19.98 -8.85 -7.40
C LEU A 140 -19.03 -9.74 -8.20
N GLU A 141 -18.11 -10.43 -7.52
CA GLU A 141 -17.11 -11.26 -8.18
C GLU A 141 -17.35 -12.75 -7.89
N GLY A 142 -16.99 -13.60 -8.85
CA GLY A 142 -16.94 -15.03 -8.65
C GLY A 142 -15.64 -15.44 -7.93
N GLY A 143 -15.68 -16.59 -7.25
CA GLY A 143 -14.58 -17.16 -6.49
C GLY A 143 -14.84 -17.13 -4.99
N PRO A 144 -13.85 -17.52 -4.17
CA PRO A 144 -14.01 -17.58 -2.73
C PRO A 144 -14.39 -16.22 -2.13
N LYS A 145 -15.41 -16.22 -1.28
CA LYS A 145 -15.76 -15.07 -0.48
C LYS A 145 -14.71 -14.87 0.60
N ILE A 146 -14.30 -13.62 0.84
CA ILE A 146 -13.25 -13.31 1.80
C ILE A 146 -13.87 -12.60 3.01
N TYR A 147 -13.68 -13.19 4.19
CA TYR A 147 -14.13 -12.62 5.46
C TYR A 147 -12.96 -12.41 6.41
N PHE A 148 -13.01 -11.34 7.18
CA PHE A 148 -11.98 -10.99 8.16
C PHE A 148 -12.54 -11.11 9.57
N CYS A 149 -11.82 -11.79 10.49
CA CYS A 149 -12.20 -11.92 11.89
C CYS A 149 -10.97 -11.80 12.81
N GLY A 150 -11.22 -11.72 14.12
CA GLY A 150 -10.14 -11.58 15.13
C GLY A 150 -9.93 -10.16 15.64
N ASN A 151 -10.49 -9.15 14.99
CA ASN A 151 -10.44 -7.75 15.41
C ASN A 151 -11.55 -7.36 16.42
N SER A 152 -12.45 -8.29 16.73
CA SER A 152 -13.54 -8.11 17.69
C SER A 152 -13.64 -9.33 18.59
N ILE A 153 -13.94 -9.08 19.87
CA ILE A 153 -14.21 -10.12 20.88
C ILE A 153 -15.71 -10.49 20.94
N SER A 154 -16.53 -9.93 20.03
CA SER A 154 -17.98 -10.19 20.00
C SER A 154 -18.26 -11.64 19.60
N PRO A 155 -18.89 -12.45 20.45
CA PRO A 155 -19.28 -13.81 20.09
C PRO A 155 -20.34 -13.82 18.99
N THR A 156 -21.21 -12.81 18.92
CA THR A 156 -22.22 -12.67 17.85
C THR A 156 -21.55 -12.53 16.49
N TYR A 157 -20.49 -11.69 16.40
CA TYR A 157 -19.75 -11.52 15.15
C TYR A 157 -19.10 -12.83 14.71
N LEU A 158 -18.45 -13.53 15.63
CA LEU A 158 -17.80 -14.81 15.33
C LEU A 158 -18.83 -15.88 14.90
N ASN A 159 -19.96 -15.98 15.59
CA ASN A 159 -21.04 -16.89 15.22
C ASN A 159 -21.61 -16.58 13.82
N ASN A 160 -21.72 -15.31 13.45
CA ASN A 160 -22.15 -14.92 12.11
C ASN A 160 -21.15 -15.38 11.05
N ILE A 161 -19.84 -15.22 11.28
CA ILE A 161 -18.79 -15.75 10.37
C ILE A 161 -18.89 -17.27 10.24
N ILE A 162 -19.02 -18.01 11.36
CA ILE A 162 -19.18 -19.46 11.34
C ILE A 162 -20.42 -19.89 10.54
N SER A 163 -21.51 -19.12 10.65
CA SER A 163 -22.76 -19.43 9.93
C SER A 163 -22.69 -19.12 8.43
N LEU A 164 -21.70 -18.33 8.01
CA LEU A 164 -21.43 -18.04 6.59
C LEU A 164 -20.54 -19.09 5.92
N CYS A 165 -19.81 -19.89 6.70
CA CYS A 165 -18.93 -20.96 6.25
C CYS A 165 -19.63 -22.30 6.24
#